data_1b3ab33e09bbd96148b0777ed7dc2819
#
_entry.id   1b3ab33e09bbd96148b0777ed7dc2819
#
_cell.length_a   1.000
_cell.length_b   1.000
_cell.length_c   1.000
_cell.angle_alpha   90.00
_cell.angle_beta   90.00
_cell.angle_gamma   90.00
#
_symmetry.space_group_name_H-M   'P 1'
#
loop_
_entity.id
_entity.type
_entity.pdbx_description
1 polymer ?
#
loop_
_entity_poly.entity_id
_entity_poly.type
_entity_poly.pdbx_seq_one_letter_code
_entity_poly.pdbx_strand_id
1 'polypeptide(L)'
;MCIRDRCYEFTLKVEGSIISISEPIVSPWDSGTLPGGDAEELQLAAYYVKEQPAGNATGMDWDNAMGVDALRNLLQTNGNSDISNANAVKLDGKKIYVAAGSYEMAKENSGVKIEYSGYSKQVEITIEGGYDPLSTGTDLTKRDISKHTTAFVRNAGSGASATSNSLLVLGNQTNIIFDGCTFNGQYGLNDAGSVRAVFVAAG
;
A
#
# COMPACT_ATOMS: atom_id res chain seq x y z
N MET A 1 7.19 34.65 -12.11
CA MET A 1 7.98 33.53 -12.66
C MET A 1 9.17 33.30 -11.74
N CYS A 2 9.36 32.09 -11.25
CA CYS A 2 10.47 31.76 -10.35
C CYS A 2 11.45 30.84 -11.07
N ILE A 3 12.73 31.13 -11.02
CA ILE A 3 13.79 30.35 -11.64
C ILE A 3 14.99 30.35 -10.68
N ARG A 4 15.46 29.16 -10.28
CA ARG A 4 16.60 29.00 -9.36
C ARG A 4 16.49 29.93 -8.15
N ASP A 5 16.00 29.56 -7.08
CA ASP A 5 15.98 30.24 -5.76
C ASP A 5 15.56 31.72 -5.75
N ARG A 6 15.00 32.25 -6.84
CA ARG A 6 14.56 33.66 -6.96
C ARG A 6 13.22 33.77 -7.66
N CYS A 7 12.38 34.63 -7.14
CA CYS A 7 11.13 35.04 -7.77
C CYS A 7 11.30 36.38 -8.46
N TYR A 8 10.79 36.48 -9.70
CA TYR A 8 10.83 37.69 -10.51
C TYR A 8 9.40 38.20 -10.67
N GLU A 9 9.19 39.42 -10.24
CA GLU A 9 7.96 40.17 -10.43
C GLU A 9 8.12 41.20 -11.49
N PHE A 10 7.20 41.30 -12.44
CA PHE A 10 7.19 42.29 -13.50
C PHE A 10 5.86 43.03 -13.48
N THR A 11 5.88 44.34 -13.58
CA THR A 11 4.69 45.12 -13.79
C THR A 11 4.61 45.54 -15.27
N LEU A 12 3.52 45.17 -15.93
CA LEU A 12 3.23 45.57 -17.28
C LEU A 12 2.37 46.84 -17.25
N LYS A 13 2.88 47.93 -17.76
CA LYS A 13 2.10 49.16 -17.88
C LYS A 13 1.78 49.41 -19.33
N VAL A 14 0.49 49.58 -19.66
CA VAL A 14 0.02 49.87 -21.01
C VAL A 14 -0.56 51.28 -21.02
N GLU A 15 0.07 52.17 -21.76
CA GLU A 15 -0.39 53.54 -21.95
C GLU A 15 -0.54 53.81 -23.46
N GLY A 16 -1.76 53.83 -23.94
CA GLY A 16 -2.04 53.99 -25.37
C GLY A 16 -1.42 52.87 -26.20
N SER A 17 -0.51 53.22 -27.12
CA SER A 17 0.21 52.28 -27.98
C SER A 17 1.56 51.83 -27.40
N ILE A 18 1.91 52.27 -26.21
CA ILE A 18 3.21 52.01 -25.60
C ILE A 18 3.02 50.96 -24.50
N ILE A 19 3.80 49.90 -24.60
CA ILE A 19 3.90 48.89 -23.57
C ILE A 19 5.27 49.04 -22.91
N SER A 20 5.30 49.30 -21.60
CA SER A 20 6.53 49.35 -20.84
C SER A 20 6.52 48.21 -19.78
N ILE A 21 7.66 47.58 -19.63
CA ILE A 21 7.89 46.55 -18.62
C ILE A 21 8.82 47.18 -17.58
N SER A 22 8.41 47.12 -16.31
CA SER A 22 9.27 47.56 -15.23
C SER A 22 10.54 46.72 -15.13
N GLU A 23 11.59 47.26 -14.54
CA GLU A 23 12.69 46.41 -14.11
C GLU A 23 12.18 45.31 -13.19
N PRO A 24 12.69 44.05 -13.35
CA PRO A 24 12.27 42.97 -12.51
C PRO A 24 12.68 43.23 -11.06
N ILE A 25 11.73 43.14 -10.15
CA ILE A 25 12.02 43.06 -8.72
C ILE A 25 12.47 41.63 -8.44
N VAL A 26 13.73 41.48 -8.06
CA VAL A 26 14.31 40.20 -7.69
C VAL A 26 14.23 40.08 -6.17
N SER A 27 13.29 39.33 -5.70
CA SER A 27 13.24 38.94 -4.29
C SER A 27 14.05 37.66 -4.06
N PRO A 28 14.88 37.54 -3.01
CA PRO A 28 15.37 36.26 -2.59
C PRO A 28 14.14 35.34 -2.37
N TRP A 29 14.28 34.07 -2.69
CA TRP A 29 13.30 33.10 -2.21
C TRP A 29 13.27 33.25 -0.70
N ASP A 30 12.25 33.89 -0.18
CA ASP A 30 11.99 33.82 1.23
C ASP A 30 11.75 32.34 1.52
N SER A 31 12.63 31.70 2.28
CA SER A 31 12.38 30.43 2.91
C SER A 31 11.31 30.62 3.97
N GLY A 32 10.26 31.36 3.61
CA GLY A 32 9.09 31.50 4.42
C GLY A 32 8.65 30.09 4.71
N THR A 33 8.71 29.72 5.96
CA THR A 33 8.07 28.55 6.49
C THR A 33 6.69 28.54 5.89
N LEU A 34 6.44 27.63 4.93
CA LEU A 34 5.08 27.39 4.46
C LEU A 34 4.29 27.12 5.73
N PRO A 35 3.30 27.95 6.10
CA PRO A 35 2.60 27.77 7.34
C PRO A 35 1.96 26.39 7.28
N GLY A 36 2.48 25.48 8.09
CA GLY A 36 1.86 24.21 8.36
C GLY A 36 2.01 23.16 7.29
N GLY A 37 3.14 23.09 6.67
CA GLY A 37 3.42 21.96 5.81
C GLY A 37 4.38 20.96 6.42
N ASP A 38 4.15 20.50 7.63
CA ASP A 38 4.46 19.09 7.86
C ASP A 38 3.62 18.36 6.84
N ALA A 39 4.26 17.76 5.84
CA ALA A 39 3.58 16.84 4.96
C ALA A 39 3.15 15.68 5.86
N GLU A 40 2.01 15.84 6.52
CA GLU A 40 1.35 14.73 7.15
C GLU A 40 1.16 13.73 6.02
N GLU A 41 1.90 12.62 6.11
CA GLU A 41 1.73 11.51 5.18
C GLU A 41 0.23 11.23 5.14
N LEU A 42 -0.36 11.39 3.94
CA LEU A 42 -1.80 11.31 3.77
C LEU A 42 -2.26 9.95 4.30
N GLN A 43 -2.83 9.93 5.49
CA GLN A 43 -3.36 8.71 6.06
C GLN A 43 -4.63 8.35 5.32
N LEU A 44 -4.52 7.39 4.42
CA LEU A 44 -5.66 6.88 3.69
C LEU A 44 -6.69 6.28 4.66
N ALA A 45 -7.97 6.52 4.41
CA ALA A 45 -9.06 5.89 5.17
C ALA A 45 -9.12 4.38 4.92
N ALA A 46 -8.76 3.95 3.71
CA ALA A 46 -8.67 2.57 3.27
C ALA A 46 -7.65 2.44 2.13
N TYR A 47 -7.25 1.22 1.82
CA TYR A 47 -6.38 0.89 0.70
C TYR A 47 -7.11 0.06 -0.34
N TYR A 48 -6.81 0.29 -1.62
CA TYR A 48 -7.38 -0.41 -2.76
C TYR A 48 -6.27 -1.18 -3.50
N VAL A 49 -6.53 -2.45 -3.76
CA VAL A 49 -5.53 -3.39 -4.31
C VAL A 49 -6.08 -4.11 -5.53
N LYS A 50 -5.32 -4.13 -6.60
CA LYS A 50 -5.59 -4.94 -7.81
C LYS A 50 -4.39 -5.85 -8.11
N GLU A 51 -4.64 -6.97 -8.79
CA GLU A 51 -3.57 -7.87 -9.23
C GLU A 51 -2.52 -7.13 -10.07
N GLN A 52 -2.99 -6.33 -11.02
CA GLN A 52 -2.16 -5.37 -11.74
C GLN A 52 -2.40 -3.97 -11.15
N PRO A 53 -1.35 -3.27 -10.73
CA PRO A 53 -1.50 -1.93 -10.18
C PRO A 53 -2.11 -0.97 -11.21
N ALA A 54 -2.83 0.03 -10.76
CA ALA A 54 -3.46 1.04 -11.59
C ALA A 54 -2.94 2.45 -11.28
N GLY A 55 -2.98 3.34 -12.25
CA GLY A 55 -2.62 4.74 -12.09
C GLY A 55 -1.25 4.95 -11.46
N ASN A 56 -1.19 5.71 -10.38
CA ASN A 56 0.03 5.97 -9.62
C ASN A 56 0.32 4.91 -8.52
N ALA A 57 -0.50 3.88 -8.42
CA ALA A 57 -0.36 2.75 -7.49
C ALA A 57 -0.29 3.13 -5.99
N THR A 58 -0.87 4.25 -5.60
CA THR A 58 -0.89 4.70 -4.19
C THR A 58 -1.86 3.93 -3.31
N GLY A 59 -2.84 3.27 -3.92
CA GLY A 59 -3.89 2.54 -3.20
C GLY A 59 -5.00 3.44 -2.64
N MET A 60 -5.11 4.69 -3.06
CA MET A 60 -6.12 5.62 -2.54
C MET A 60 -7.54 5.36 -3.07
N ASP A 61 -7.63 4.74 -4.23
CA ASP A 61 -8.88 4.34 -4.90
C ASP A 61 -8.60 3.24 -5.94
N TRP A 62 -9.65 2.75 -6.63
CA TRP A 62 -9.51 1.72 -7.66
C TRP A 62 -8.74 2.17 -8.90
N ASP A 63 -8.76 3.47 -9.24
CA ASP A 63 -8.03 4.01 -10.39
C ASP A 63 -6.54 4.19 -10.10
N ASN A 64 -6.17 4.20 -8.81
CA ASN A 64 -4.81 4.29 -8.31
C ASN A 64 -4.46 3.09 -7.40
N ALA A 65 -5.07 1.94 -7.66
CA ALA A 65 -4.91 0.74 -6.83
C ALA A 65 -3.46 0.26 -6.80
N MET A 66 -2.99 -0.11 -5.62
CA MET A 66 -1.67 -0.72 -5.47
C MET A 66 -1.66 -2.18 -5.96
N GLY A 67 -0.49 -2.66 -6.34
CA GLY A 67 -0.28 -4.06 -6.69
C GLY A 67 0.16 -4.92 -5.51
N VAL A 68 0.38 -6.21 -5.78
CA VAL A 68 0.74 -7.20 -4.75
C VAL A 68 2.06 -6.88 -4.04
N ASP A 69 3.07 -6.34 -4.74
CA ASP A 69 4.35 -5.99 -4.13
C ASP A 69 4.20 -4.86 -3.10
N ALA A 70 3.40 -3.84 -3.43
CA ALA A 70 3.10 -2.75 -2.50
C ALA A 70 2.28 -3.24 -1.30
N LEU A 71 1.29 -4.12 -1.53
CA LEU A 71 0.52 -4.76 -0.46
C LEU A 71 1.42 -5.57 0.48
N ARG A 72 2.34 -6.38 -0.08
CA ARG A 72 3.32 -7.12 0.73
C ARG A 72 4.18 -6.20 1.58
N ASN A 73 4.74 -5.16 0.98
CA ASN A 73 5.59 -4.18 1.69
C ASN A 73 4.81 -3.45 2.78
N LEU A 74 3.53 -3.15 2.54
CA LEU A 74 2.67 -2.54 3.54
C LEU A 74 2.38 -3.46 4.73
N LEU A 75 2.14 -4.75 4.47
CA LEU A 75 1.83 -5.74 5.50
C LEU A 75 3.07 -6.30 6.19
N GLN A 76 4.17 -6.45 5.46
CA GLN A 76 5.37 -7.15 5.93
C GLN A 76 6.20 -6.27 6.87
N THR A 77 6.58 -6.81 8.01
CA THR A 77 7.37 -6.10 9.01
C THR A 77 8.83 -6.56 9.09
N ASN A 78 9.16 -7.72 8.55
CA ASN A 78 10.53 -8.29 8.49
C ASN A 78 11.33 -8.26 9.81
N GLY A 79 10.65 -8.17 10.95
CA GLY A 79 11.30 -8.07 12.25
C GLY A 79 11.99 -6.72 12.52
N ASN A 80 11.84 -5.73 11.66
CA ASN A 80 12.35 -4.39 11.88
C ASN A 80 11.30 -3.57 12.66
N SER A 81 11.65 -3.12 13.88
CA SER A 81 10.74 -2.38 14.76
C SER A 81 10.27 -1.05 14.17
N ASP A 82 11.14 -0.35 13.43
CA ASP A 82 10.80 0.95 12.87
C ASP A 82 9.79 0.82 11.72
N ILE A 83 10.00 -0.16 10.83
CA ILE A 83 9.04 -0.49 9.77
C ILE A 83 7.74 -1.01 10.38
N SER A 84 7.81 -1.85 11.38
CA SER A 84 6.66 -2.37 12.12
C SER A 84 5.81 -1.24 12.69
N ASN A 85 6.41 -0.28 13.37
CA ASN A 85 5.69 0.85 13.96
C ASN A 85 5.09 1.78 12.90
N ALA A 86 5.84 2.10 11.84
CA ALA A 86 5.35 2.93 10.74
C ALA A 86 4.15 2.28 10.03
N ASN A 87 4.22 0.98 9.73
CA ASN A 87 3.12 0.25 9.12
C ASN A 87 1.94 0.06 10.08
N ALA A 88 2.19 -0.12 11.37
CA ALA A 88 1.14 -0.18 12.38
C ALA A 88 0.29 1.09 12.41
N VAL A 89 0.92 2.26 12.38
CA VAL A 89 0.21 3.56 12.33
C VAL A 89 -0.62 3.69 11.06
N LYS A 90 -0.10 3.23 9.92
CA LYS A 90 -0.79 3.28 8.63
C LYS A 90 -1.98 2.34 8.55
N LEU A 91 -1.92 1.19 9.22
CA LEU A 91 -2.85 0.09 9.03
C LEU A 91 -3.86 -0.08 10.16
N ASP A 92 -3.59 0.46 11.35
CA ASP A 92 -4.46 0.27 12.50
C ASP A 92 -5.86 0.85 12.27
N GLY A 93 -6.87 0.00 12.40
CA GLY A 93 -8.27 0.31 12.12
C GLY A 93 -8.62 0.47 10.64
N LYS A 94 -7.71 0.10 9.71
CA LYS A 94 -7.94 0.29 8.28
C LYS A 94 -8.56 -0.92 7.60
N LYS A 95 -9.21 -0.63 6.48
CA LYS A 95 -9.68 -1.63 5.53
C LYS A 95 -8.80 -1.67 4.30
N ILE A 96 -8.57 -2.87 3.79
CA ILE A 96 -7.88 -3.12 2.53
C ILE A 96 -8.86 -3.83 1.61
N TYR A 97 -9.31 -3.14 0.58
CA TYR A 97 -10.21 -3.68 -0.43
C TYR A 97 -9.41 -4.32 -1.55
N VAL A 98 -9.68 -5.58 -1.83
CA VAL A 98 -8.90 -6.37 -2.79
C VAL A 98 -9.81 -6.87 -3.91
N ALA A 99 -9.49 -6.48 -5.15
CA ALA A 99 -10.22 -6.95 -6.33
C ALA A 99 -9.99 -8.45 -6.57
N ALA A 100 -10.81 -9.05 -7.41
CA ALA A 100 -10.58 -10.41 -7.88
C ALA A 100 -9.22 -10.50 -8.58
N GLY A 101 -8.52 -11.59 -8.34
CA GLY A 101 -7.19 -11.84 -8.88
C GLY A 101 -6.38 -12.82 -8.05
N SER A 102 -5.15 -13.08 -8.48
CA SER A 102 -4.21 -13.97 -7.83
C SER A 102 -3.03 -13.18 -7.28
N TYR A 103 -2.89 -13.14 -5.97
CA TYR A 103 -1.91 -12.32 -5.25
C TYR A 103 -0.81 -13.19 -4.67
N GLU A 104 0.38 -13.13 -5.26
CA GLU A 104 1.53 -13.89 -4.79
C GLU A 104 2.11 -13.25 -3.51
N MET A 105 1.68 -13.75 -2.35
CA MET A 105 2.09 -13.23 -1.05
C MET A 105 3.42 -13.79 -0.56
N ALA A 106 3.84 -14.94 -1.04
CA ALA A 106 5.10 -15.55 -0.63
C ALA A 106 6.02 -15.70 -1.84
N LYS A 107 7.24 -15.18 -1.73
CA LYS A 107 8.33 -15.41 -2.69
C LYS A 107 9.35 -16.36 -2.08
N GLU A 108 9.83 -17.27 -2.93
CA GLU A 108 10.87 -18.23 -2.55
C GLU A 108 10.53 -19.01 -1.28
N ASN A 109 11.31 -18.83 -0.23
CA ASN A 109 11.25 -19.64 1.00
C ASN A 109 10.51 -18.95 2.15
N SER A 110 9.94 -17.77 1.96
CA SER A 110 9.35 -17.00 3.06
C SER A 110 7.95 -16.50 2.75
N GLY A 111 7.01 -16.83 3.62
CA GLY A 111 5.71 -16.18 3.65
C GLY A 111 5.80 -14.74 4.16
N VAL A 112 4.76 -13.96 3.90
CA VAL A 112 4.66 -12.61 4.48
C VAL A 112 4.48 -12.73 5.99
N LYS A 113 5.42 -12.19 6.76
CA LYS A 113 5.31 -12.09 8.21
C LYS A 113 4.70 -10.74 8.59
N ILE A 114 3.57 -10.80 9.26
CA ILE A 114 2.82 -9.65 9.77
C ILE A 114 2.90 -9.67 11.28
N GLU A 115 3.69 -8.78 11.85
CA GLU A 115 3.95 -8.72 13.28
C GLU A 115 4.29 -7.29 13.69
N TYR A 116 3.61 -6.78 14.67
CA TYR A 116 3.79 -5.42 15.14
C TYR A 116 4.38 -5.36 16.55
N SER A 117 5.37 -6.22 16.81
CA SER A 117 6.05 -6.39 18.11
C SER A 117 6.68 -5.11 18.58
N GLY A 118 6.32 -4.25 19.19
CA GLY A 118 6.86 -2.95 19.60
C GLY A 118 5.85 -1.84 19.45
N TYR A 119 4.72 -2.12 18.85
CA TYR A 119 3.59 -1.22 18.89
C TYR A 119 2.86 -1.36 20.23
N SER A 120 2.33 -0.25 20.75
CA SER A 120 1.78 -0.21 22.12
C SER A 120 0.43 -0.92 22.25
N LYS A 121 -0.21 -1.27 21.16
CA LYS A 121 -1.53 -1.94 21.11
C LYS A 121 -1.62 -2.92 19.97
N GLN A 122 -2.68 -3.72 19.97
CA GLN A 122 -3.01 -4.61 18.86
C GLN A 122 -3.41 -3.79 17.62
N VAL A 123 -2.84 -4.12 16.47
CA VAL A 123 -3.16 -3.50 15.16
C VAL A 123 -4.32 -4.27 14.55
N GLU A 124 -5.39 -3.57 14.25
CA GLU A 124 -6.60 -4.13 13.66
C GLU A 124 -6.65 -3.85 12.17
N ILE A 125 -6.75 -4.89 11.35
CA ILE A 125 -6.79 -4.78 9.90
C ILE A 125 -7.93 -5.64 9.37
N THR A 126 -8.74 -5.09 8.46
CA THR A 126 -9.73 -5.86 7.72
C THR A 126 -9.35 -5.92 6.25
N ILE A 127 -9.19 -7.12 5.71
CA ILE A 127 -8.91 -7.35 4.29
C ILE A 127 -10.16 -7.94 3.65
N GLU A 128 -10.81 -7.16 2.79
CA GLU A 128 -12.05 -7.54 2.13
C GLU A 128 -11.78 -7.84 0.65
N GLY A 129 -11.94 -9.11 0.26
CA GLY A 129 -11.85 -9.57 -1.12
C GLY A 129 -13.20 -9.60 -1.84
N GLY A 130 -13.18 -9.98 -3.11
CA GLY A 130 -14.39 -10.21 -3.91
C GLY A 130 -14.90 -8.99 -4.68
N TYR A 131 -14.06 -7.99 -4.89
CA TYR A 131 -14.42 -6.82 -5.70
C TYR A 131 -14.15 -7.05 -7.19
N ASP A 132 -14.98 -6.43 -8.04
CA ASP A 132 -14.80 -6.43 -9.49
C ASP A 132 -13.47 -5.72 -9.85
N PRO A 133 -12.53 -6.35 -10.61
CA PRO A 133 -11.29 -5.72 -11.02
C PRO A 133 -11.51 -4.49 -11.94
N LEU A 134 -12.69 -4.33 -12.53
CA LEU A 134 -13.08 -3.18 -13.32
C LEU A 134 -13.70 -2.04 -12.49
N SER A 135 -13.73 -2.15 -11.17
CA SER A 135 -14.16 -1.06 -10.29
C SER A 135 -13.28 0.17 -10.46
N THR A 136 -13.89 1.35 -10.33
CA THR A 136 -13.25 2.67 -10.49
C THR A 136 -13.55 3.56 -9.29
N GLY A 137 -12.76 4.61 -9.10
CA GLY A 137 -12.89 5.53 -7.98
C GLY A 137 -12.91 4.80 -6.63
N THR A 138 -13.87 5.12 -5.81
CA THR A 138 -14.09 4.49 -4.50
C THR A 138 -15.34 3.59 -4.45
N ASP A 139 -15.81 3.11 -5.62
CA ASP A 139 -17.03 2.30 -5.73
C ASP A 139 -16.82 0.91 -5.07
N LEU A 140 -17.54 0.65 -4.01
CA LEU A 140 -17.58 -0.63 -3.29
C LEU A 140 -18.85 -1.44 -3.55
N THR A 141 -19.74 -0.99 -4.44
CA THR A 141 -21.01 -1.65 -4.71
C THR A 141 -20.86 -2.94 -5.54
N LYS A 142 -19.73 -3.08 -6.24
CA LYS A 142 -19.45 -4.20 -7.13
C LYS A 142 -18.70 -5.34 -6.42
N ARG A 143 -19.04 -5.61 -5.16
CA ARG A 143 -18.51 -6.76 -4.42
C ARG A 143 -19.42 -7.96 -4.61
N ASP A 144 -18.87 -9.07 -5.11
CA ASP A 144 -19.57 -10.35 -5.24
C ASP A 144 -18.58 -11.50 -5.11
N ILE A 145 -18.45 -12.06 -3.92
CA ILE A 145 -17.49 -13.12 -3.61
C ILE A 145 -17.76 -14.44 -4.36
N SER A 146 -18.97 -14.60 -4.92
CA SER A 146 -19.31 -15.77 -5.72
C SER A 146 -18.79 -15.67 -7.16
N LYS A 147 -18.57 -14.47 -7.66
CA LYS A 147 -18.09 -14.20 -9.02
C LYS A 147 -16.63 -13.72 -9.06
N HIS A 148 -16.24 -13.00 -8.02
CA HIS A 148 -14.97 -12.30 -7.95
C HIS A 148 -14.08 -12.95 -6.88
N THR A 149 -13.28 -13.95 -7.29
CA THR A 149 -12.38 -14.65 -6.38
C THR A 149 -11.11 -13.86 -6.14
N THR A 150 -10.85 -13.51 -4.89
CA THR A 150 -9.58 -12.95 -4.43
C THR A 150 -8.76 -14.07 -3.81
N ALA A 151 -7.67 -14.48 -4.46
CA ALA A 151 -6.84 -15.59 -4.03
C ALA A 151 -5.45 -15.11 -3.61
N PHE A 152 -5.10 -15.30 -2.36
CA PHE A 152 -3.72 -15.20 -1.90
C PHE A 152 -3.02 -16.52 -2.15
N VAL A 153 -1.95 -16.46 -2.96
CA VAL A 153 -1.27 -17.66 -3.43
C VAL A 153 0.21 -17.63 -3.05
N ARG A 154 0.79 -18.81 -2.96
CA ARG A 154 2.21 -19.01 -2.94
C ARG A 154 2.64 -19.56 -4.29
N ASN A 155 3.61 -18.92 -4.93
CA ASN A 155 4.26 -19.48 -6.09
C ASN A 155 5.41 -20.37 -5.62
N ALA A 156 5.35 -21.64 -5.97
CA ALA A 156 6.44 -22.58 -5.77
C ALA A 156 7.50 -22.32 -6.85
N GLY A 157 8.37 -21.32 -6.64
CA GLY A 157 9.59 -21.22 -7.44
C GLY A 157 10.43 -22.49 -7.31
N SER A 158 11.06 -22.89 -8.38
CA SER A 158 12.03 -23.99 -8.39
C SER A 158 13.16 -23.68 -7.42
N GLY A 159 13.15 -24.27 -6.23
CA GLY A 159 14.17 -24.08 -5.19
C GLY A 159 13.63 -23.78 -3.80
N ALA A 160 12.31 -23.78 -3.60
CA ALA A 160 11.70 -23.60 -2.30
C ALA A 160 12.15 -24.73 -1.34
N SER A 161 12.99 -24.41 -0.38
CA SER A 161 13.29 -25.30 0.73
C SER A 161 12.06 -25.45 1.61
N ALA A 162 11.76 -26.67 2.05
CA ALA A 162 10.60 -27.04 2.85
C ALA A 162 10.50 -26.37 4.24
N THR A 163 11.41 -25.50 4.60
CA THR A 163 11.51 -24.94 5.96
C THR A 163 10.63 -23.72 6.23
N SER A 164 10.00 -23.16 5.22
CA SER A 164 9.12 -22.00 5.38
C SER A 164 7.77 -22.22 4.69
N ASN A 165 6.93 -22.96 5.35
CA ASN A 165 5.73 -23.57 4.77
C ASN A 165 4.46 -22.74 4.89
N SER A 166 4.56 -21.47 5.24
CA SER A 166 3.37 -20.63 5.44
C SER A 166 3.27 -19.55 4.37
N LEU A 167 2.05 -19.32 3.88
CA LEU A 167 1.74 -18.20 3.00
C LEU A 167 1.78 -16.89 3.78
N LEU A 168 1.12 -16.86 4.92
CA LEU A 168 1.12 -15.77 5.88
C LEU A 168 1.53 -16.27 7.26
N VAL A 169 2.30 -15.47 7.96
CA VAL A 169 2.66 -15.68 9.37
C VAL A 169 2.14 -14.49 10.16
N LEU A 170 1.17 -14.73 11.03
CA LEU A 170 0.64 -13.72 11.93
C LEU A 170 1.35 -13.83 13.28
N GLY A 171 2.02 -12.78 13.67
CA GLY A 171 2.76 -12.68 14.93
C GLY A 171 2.05 -11.80 15.96
N ASN A 172 2.81 -11.32 16.93
CA ASN A 172 2.32 -10.55 18.05
C ASN A 172 1.65 -9.24 17.63
N GLN A 173 0.68 -8.79 18.43
CA GLN A 173 -0.04 -7.53 18.26
C GLN A 173 -0.74 -7.36 16.91
N THR A 174 -1.16 -8.47 16.31
CA THR A 174 -1.83 -8.50 15.02
C THR A 174 -3.22 -9.07 15.17
N ASN A 175 -4.24 -8.31 14.74
CA ASN A 175 -5.61 -8.75 14.62
C ASN A 175 -6.08 -8.49 13.18
N ILE A 176 -6.17 -9.55 12.37
CA ILE A 176 -6.55 -9.41 10.96
C ILE A 176 -7.81 -10.20 10.69
N ILE A 177 -8.78 -9.54 10.07
CA ILE A 177 -10.00 -10.15 9.55
C ILE A 177 -9.82 -10.29 8.03
N PHE A 178 -9.97 -11.50 7.52
CA PHE A 178 -10.06 -11.79 6.10
C PHE A 178 -11.50 -12.12 5.74
N ASP A 179 -12.09 -11.34 4.86
CA ASP A 179 -13.46 -11.51 4.39
C ASP A 179 -13.48 -11.65 2.86
N GLY A 180 -14.10 -12.72 2.35
CA GLY A 180 -14.17 -13.00 0.91
C GLY A 180 -12.83 -13.33 0.25
N CYS A 181 -11.84 -13.80 1.02
CA CYS A 181 -10.51 -14.16 0.54
C CYS A 181 -10.31 -15.67 0.50
N THR A 182 -9.59 -16.15 -0.49
CA THR A 182 -9.17 -17.56 -0.61
C THR A 182 -7.67 -17.65 -0.39
N PHE A 183 -7.22 -18.68 0.30
CA PHE A 183 -5.80 -18.96 0.53
C PHE A 183 -5.40 -20.24 -0.19
N ASN A 184 -4.43 -20.13 -1.09
CA ASN A 184 -3.90 -21.27 -1.82
C ASN A 184 -2.41 -21.42 -1.58
N GLY A 185 -2.04 -22.32 -0.71
CA GLY A 185 -0.66 -22.66 -0.38
C GLY A 185 -0.05 -23.69 -1.33
N GLN A 186 -0.33 -23.62 -2.62
CA GLN A 186 0.09 -24.61 -3.60
C GLN A 186 1.59 -24.84 -3.60
N TYR A 187 1.99 -26.12 -3.43
CA TYR A 187 3.37 -26.59 -3.44
C TYR A 187 3.71 -27.28 -4.76
N GLY A 188 4.99 -27.16 -5.13
CA GLY A 188 5.58 -28.08 -6.10
C GLY A 188 5.48 -29.53 -5.59
N LEU A 189 5.21 -30.46 -6.50
CA LEU A 189 4.81 -31.84 -6.27
C LEU A 189 5.81 -32.75 -5.49
N ASN A 190 6.87 -32.21 -4.93
CA ASN A 190 7.97 -32.98 -4.35
C ASN A 190 8.23 -32.74 -2.85
N ASP A 191 7.44 -31.93 -2.17
CA ASP A 191 7.71 -31.62 -0.78
C ASP A 191 6.81 -32.40 0.18
N ALA A 192 7.43 -33.29 0.95
CA ALA A 192 6.79 -34.02 2.05
C ALA A 192 6.52 -33.16 3.29
N GLY A 193 6.58 -31.85 3.18
CA GLY A 193 6.39 -30.90 4.27
C GLY A 193 4.93 -30.48 4.46
N SER A 194 4.55 -30.15 5.70
CA SER A 194 3.23 -29.60 6.00
C SER A 194 3.09 -28.20 5.45
N VAL A 195 2.10 -27.99 4.58
CA VAL A 195 1.76 -26.67 4.05
C VAL A 195 0.75 -25.99 4.94
N ARG A 196 1.00 -24.74 5.31
CA ARG A 196 0.06 -23.91 6.05
C ARG A 196 -0.28 -22.67 5.24
N ALA A 197 -1.55 -22.43 5.00
CA ALA A 197 -1.98 -21.19 4.38
C ALA A 197 -1.72 -20.00 5.32
N VAL A 198 -2.12 -20.14 6.57
CA VAL A 198 -1.90 -19.13 7.61
C VAL A 198 -1.31 -19.82 8.85
N PHE A 199 -0.25 -19.24 9.39
CA PHE A 199 0.34 -19.67 10.65
C PHE A 199 0.20 -18.52 11.67
N VAL A 200 -0.38 -18.82 12.82
CA VAL A 200 -0.48 -17.89 13.94
C VAL A 200 0.62 -18.27 14.93
N ALA A 201 1.61 -17.40 15.11
CA ALA A 201 2.63 -17.56 16.12
C ALA A 201 2.05 -17.14 17.48
N ALA A 202 2.01 -18.04 18.44
CA ALA A 202 1.72 -17.68 19.82
C ALA A 202 2.91 -16.86 20.37
N GLY A 203 2.62 -15.67 20.93
CA GLY A 203 3.58 -14.87 21.68
C GLY A 203 3.76 -15.36 23.11
#